data_b41eefc542ff50354a90e1040a23f397
#
_entry.id   b41eefc542ff50354a90e1040a23f397
#
_cell.length_a   1.000
_cell.length_b   1.000
_cell.length_c   1.000
_cell.angle_alpha   90.00
_cell.angle_beta   90.00
_cell.angle_gamma   90.00
#
_symmetry.space_group_name_H-M   'P 1'
#
loop_
_entity.id
_entity.type
_entity.pdbx_description
1 polymer ?
#
loop_
_entity_poly.entity_id
_entity_poly.type
_entity_poly.pdbx_seq_one_letter_code
_entity_poly.pdbx_strand_id
1 'polypeptide(L)'
;MKYLHLFLLCYSPLLFAQVDYTANDQIPPYAGHFRFGTNMGAYSNWTDDDLANIAIGNPDLHLPGAGVSSLRPILPEYFLDYWGYDIRLNTFQHYASLGADENTVFVGYPAPQHQDATQYCPGVQSQLFTGMYLDIWDAGAGGTPINEDNHYAAYLYRTVSRYGGQVKFWEIWNEPDLDFSGNGWKPRGEAGNWFENVPAPCDYALRAPVFHYIRLLRISYEVIKTVDPTAYVAVGGLGYPGFLDLLLRHTDNPDGGKVTADFPLRGGAYFDVLSYHAYPHFDGSLREWSNEAGGFVYQRHSDAAMKGVLNKKKEFRDVLRDYGYNGSTYPAKLWIITESNLPRKAFGEYIGSDEAQRNFLLKTLVACQQEDIHQFHLYNLAESATEVEASQEFELMGLYQKLEGSLPYQQVPNEVAIAGRTYRDLLYRHRYDAAQTARLALPNRVRGAAFRDPATGDYTYVLWARTKRDRSENAAAQYSFPADLGVAQVEVLPWDHSQTGQREWRAASDLDLSGSPVFVRPTLVSSVATAEEVASSAGLATNPGPTTELWLTLQMASDVTVAIYDARGQLVEFLVAASRFERGSHRWAITGTDWPAGEYYIHWRTVEDRGVLPWVKVPE
;
A
#
# COMPACT_ATOMS: atom_id res chain seq x y z
N MET A 1 -37.19 23.00 52.45
CA MET A 1 -36.03 22.08 52.37
C MET A 1 -35.75 21.80 50.90
N LYS A 2 -34.72 22.47 50.35
CA LYS A 2 -34.28 22.26 48.94
C LYS A 2 -33.08 21.30 49.00
N TYR A 3 -33.21 20.13 48.34
CA TYR A 3 -32.10 19.19 48.19
C TYR A 3 -31.23 19.63 47.02
N LEU A 4 -29.99 20.01 47.33
CA LEU A 4 -28.94 20.31 46.38
C LEU A 4 -28.24 18.98 46.03
N HIS A 5 -28.44 18.45 44.82
CA HIS A 5 -27.72 17.28 44.32
C HIS A 5 -26.38 17.75 43.77
N LEU A 6 -25.33 17.44 44.51
CA LEU A 6 -23.95 17.65 44.09
C LEU A 6 -23.57 16.47 43.15
N PHE A 7 -23.49 16.74 41.83
CA PHE A 7 -22.89 15.82 40.89
C PHE A 7 -21.37 15.89 41.02
N LEU A 8 -20.78 14.91 41.69
CA LEU A 8 -19.35 14.65 41.62
C LEU A 8 -19.04 14.04 40.25
N LEU A 9 -18.52 14.85 39.34
CA LEU A 9 -17.82 14.37 38.14
C LEU A 9 -16.50 13.74 38.60
N CYS A 10 -16.48 12.40 38.71
CA CYS A 10 -15.23 11.68 38.83
C CYS A 10 -14.50 11.79 37.48
N TYR A 11 -13.57 12.72 37.36
CA TYR A 11 -12.51 12.64 36.37
C TYR A 11 -11.62 11.48 36.78
N SER A 12 -11.82 10.30 36.19
CA SER A 12 -10.79 9.26 36.18
C SER A 12 -9.68 9.76 35.25
N PRO A 13 -8.45 9.99 35.74
CA PRO A 13 -7.34 10.18 34.83
C PRO A 13 -7.22 8.89 34.00
N LEU A 14 -7.30 8.99 32.70
CA LEU A 14 -6.87 7.93 31.79
C LEU A 14 -5.37 7.75 32.06
N LEU A 15 -5.02 6.80 32.91
CA LEU A 15 -3.66 6.30 33.04
C LEU A 15 -3.34 5.64 31.69
N PHE A 16 -2.65 6.37 30.83
CA PHE A 16 -1.99 5.73 29.69
C PHE A 16 -0.95 4.79 30.26
N ALA A 17 -1.21 3.49 30.18
CA ALA A 17 -0.26 2.48 30.58
C ALA A 17 0.92 2.55 29.60
N GLN A 18 2.13 2.75 30.13
CA GLN A 18 3.36 2.62 29.38
C GLN A 18 3.41 1.24 28.71
N VAL A 19 3.92 1.17 27.50
CA VAL A 19 4.06 -0.11 26.78
C VAL A 19 5.15 -0.96 27.43
N ASP A 20 4.77 -2.16 27.86
CA ASP A 20 5.66 -3.11 28.54
C ASP A 20 6.29 -4.13 27.60
N TYR A 21 6.16 -3.97 26.29
CA TYR A 21 6.70 -4.90 25.29
C TYR A 21 7.48 -4.18 24.18
N THR A 22 8.21 -4.96 23.41
CA THR A 22 8.98 -4.49 22.24
C THR A 22 8.63 -5.32 21.00
N ALA A 23 9.13 -4.93 19.83
CA ALA A 23 9.01 -5.70 18.61
C ALA A 23 9.82 -7.02 18.63
N ASN A 24 10.59 -7.29 19.70
CA ASN A 24 11.19 -8.58 19.96
C ASN A 24 10.20 -9.55 20.62
N ASP A 25 9.20 -9.02 21.32
CA ASP A 25 8.20 -9.82 22.01
C ASP A 25 7.03 -10.14 21.08
N GLN A 26 6.52 -9.14 20.38
CA GLN A 26 5.39 -9.31 19.48
C GLN A 26 5.32 -8.22 18.39
N ILE A 27 4.81 -8.59 17.23
CA ILE A 27 4.38 -7.70 16.17
C ILE A 27 2.96 -8.12 15.79
N PRO A 28 1.94 -7.26 15.95
CA PRO A 28 0.58 -7.60 15.55
C PRO A 28 0.53 -7.96 14.06
N PRO A 29 -0.19 -9.03 13.66
CA PRO A 29 -0.32 -9.37 12.24
C PRO A 29 -1.09 -8.28 11.50
N TYR A 30 -0.64 -7.92 10.30
CA TYR A 30 -1.36 -6.99 9.45
C TYR A 30 -2.60 -7.67 8.86
N ALA A 31 -3.77 -7.15 9.21
CA ALA A 31 -5.07 -7.70 8.79
C ALA A 31 -5.65 -6.97 7.55
N GLY A 32 -5.01 -5.87 7.11
CA GLY A 32 -5.45 -5.09 5.96
C GLY A 32 -5.29 -5.83 4.63
N HIS A 33 -5.65 -5.14 3.56
CA HIS A 33 -5.37 -5.60 2.20
C HIS A 33 -4.19 -4.80 1.63
N PHE A 34 -3.61 -5.32 0.55
CA PHE A 34 -2.52 -4.65 -0.14
C PHE A 34 -2.92 -3.25 -0.62
N ARG A 35 -2.03 -2.27 -0.46
CA ARG A 35 -2.26 -0.88 -0.88
C ARG A 35 -1.25 -0.47 -1.94
N PHE A 36 -1.78 0.08 -3.04
CA PHE A 36 -1.00 0.87 -3.98
C PHE A 36 -1.00 2.33 -3.53
N GLY A 37 0.16 2.89 -3.30
CA GLY A 37 0.35 4.23 -2.78
C GLY A 37 1.21 5.13 -3.67
N THR A 38 1.31 6.42 -3.28
CA THR A 38 2.22 7.39 -3.90
C THR A 38 2.74 8.40 -2.89
N ASN A 39 3.90 9.01 -3.21
CA ASN A 39 4.44 10.19 -2.54
C ASN A 39 3.74 11.43 -3.09
N MET A 40 3.24 12.31 -2.21
CA MET A 40 2.36 13.42 -2.62
C MET A 40 3.08 14.56 -3.33
N GLY A 41 4.25 14.98 -2.81
CA GLY A 41 4.90 16.21 -3.27
C GLY A 41 4.15 17.48 -2.84
N ALA A 42 4.64 18.63 -3.32
CA ALA A 42 4.01 19.94 -3.15
C ALA A 42 4.17 20.72 -4.47
N TYR A 43 3.08 21.27 -4.98
CA TYR A 43 3.05 21.96 -6.28
C TYR A 43 2.31 23.29 -6.14
N SER A 44 2.83 24.36 -6.74
CA SER A 44 2.20 25.68 -6.69
C SER A 44 0.77 25.66 -7.22
N ASN A 45 -0.14 26.29 -6.49
CA ASN A 45 -1.57 26.35 -6.75
C ASN A 45 -2.36 25.05 -6.55
N TRP A 46 -1.75 24.00 -6.02
CA TRP A 46 -2.41 22.75 -5.68
C TRP A 46 -2.46 22.59 -4.15
N THR A 47 -3.64 22.34 -3.62
CA THR A 47 -3.80 21.98 -2.20
C THR A 47 -3.57 20.49 -1.98
N ASP A 48 -3.33 20.09 -0.73
CA ASP A 48 -3.25 18.67 -0.39
C ASP A 48 -4.52 17.90 -0.77
N ASP A 49 -5.70 18.54 -0.66
CA ASP A 49 -6.99 17.94 -1.03
C ASP A 49 -7.10 17.78 -2.56
N ASP A 50 -6.65 18.76 -3.34
CA ASP A 50 -6.61 18.64 -4.81
C ASP A 50 -5.71 17.48 -5.24
N LEU A 51 -4.54 17.36 -4.61
CA LEU A 51 -3.59 16.27 -4.88
C LEU A 51 -4.18 14.91 -4.52
N ALA A 52 -4.89 14.81 -3.38
CA ALA A 52 -5.59 13.59 -3.00
C ALA A 52 -6.71 13.23 -3.99
N ASN A 53 -7.47 14.23 -4.45
CA ASN A 53 -8.55 14.03 -5.42
C ASN A 53 -8.04 13.41 -6.72
N ILE A 54 -6.88 13.84 -7.23
CA ILE A 54 -6.30 13.24 -8.44
C ILE A 54 -5.57 11.93 -8.17
N ALA A 55 -4.95 11.76 -7.02
CA ALA A 55 -4.27 10.51 -6.68
C ALA A 55 -5.25 9.35 -6.48
N ILE A 56 -6.25 9.54 -5.65
CA ILE A 56 -7.20 8.50 -5.24
C ILE A 56 -8.37 8.42 -6.22
N GLY A 57 -8.86 9.56 -6.67
CA GLY A 57 -10.11 9.76 -7.38
C GLY A 57 -11.19 10.36 -6.47
N ASN A 58 -12.03 11.20 -7.04
CA ASN A 58 -13.14 11.83 -6.34
C ASN A 58 -14.40 11.75 -7.20
N PRO A 59 -15.38 10.88 -6.85
CA PRO A 59 -16.61 10.71 -7.62
C PRO A 59 -17.47 11.99 -7.69
N ASP A 60 -17.48 12.80 -6.63
CA ASP A 60 -18.28 14.03 -6.57
C ASP A 60 -17.76 15.10 -7.54
N LEU A 61 -16.46 15.05 -7.84
CA LEU A 61 -15.80 15.91 -8.81
C LEU A 61 -15.63 15.24 -10.20
N HIS A 62 -16.18 14.04 -10.38
CA HIS A 62 -15.99 13.22 -11.58
C HIS A 62 -14.51 12.97 -11.95
N LEU A 63 -13.64 12.88 -10.94
CA LEU A 63 -12.22 12.61 -11.11
C LEU A 63 -11.93 11.12 -10.91
N PRO A 64 -11.45 10.42 -11.94
CA PRO A 64 -11.22 8.98 -11.85
C PRO A 64 -9.99 8.59 -11.01
N GLY A 65 -9.07 9.54 -10.76
CA GLY A 65 -7.82 9.33 -10.04
C GLY A 65 -6.79 8.45 -10.77
N ALA A 66 -5.69 8.18 -10.11
CA ALA A 66 -4.61 7.28 -10.56
C ALA A 66 -4.70 5.88 -9.93
N GLY A 67 -5.75 5.57 -9.19
CA GLY A 67 -5.95 4.27 -8.54
C GLY A 67 -5.21 4.10 -7.20
N VAL A 68 -4.68 5.17 -6.64
CA VAL A 68 -3.99 5.16 -5.35
C VAL A 68 -4.97 4.87 -4.21
N SER A 69 -4.55 4.12 -3.21
CA SER A 69 -5.34 3.77 -2.02
C SER A 69 -4.57 3.95 -0.70
N SER A 70 -3.35 4.51 -0.78
CA SER A 70 -2.54 4.92 0.35
C SER A 70 -1.69 6.12 -0.06
N LEU A 71 -1.47 7.06 0.85
CA LEU A 71 -0.65 8.24 0.62
C LEU A 71 0.54 8.23 1.58
N ARG A 72 1.64 8.87 1.17
CA ARG A 72 2.82 9.07 2.00
C ARG A 72 3.08 10.57 2.21
N PRO A 73 2.28 11.25 3.05
CA PRO A 73 2.54 12.63 3.46
C PRO A 73 3.61 12.68 4.54
N ILE A 74 4.17 13.88 4.73
CA ILE A 74 5.09 14.20 5.82
C ILE A 74 4.39 15.05 6.90
N LEU A 75 4.71 14.78 8.17
CA LEU A 75 4.29 15.61 9.31
C LEU A 75 5.52 16.06 10.13
N PRO A 76 6.39 16.93 9.60
CA PRO A 76 7.61 17.35 10.29
C PRO A 76 7.28 18.32 11.44
N GLU A 77 8.09 18.29 12.51
CA GLU A 77 7.86 19.15 13.66
C GLU A 77 7.86 20.63 13.29
N TYR A 78 8.85 21.09 12.49
CA TYR A 78 8.93 22.51 12.11
C TYR A 78 7.66 23.05 11.44
N PHE A 79 6.92 22.20 10.74
CA PHE A 79 5.64 22.56 10.11
C PHE A 79 4.50 22.57 11.13
N LEU A 80 4.41 21.53 11.97
CA LEU A 80 3.35 21.41 12.97
C LEU A 80 3.50 22.41 14.10
N ASP A 81 4.73 22.74 14.48
CA ASP A 81 5.01 23.77 15.49
C ASP A 81 4.61 25.17 15.01
N TYR A 82 4.85 25.46 13.72
CA TYR A 82 4.53 26.75 13.13
C TYR A 82 3.03 26.93 12.85
N TRP A 83 2.36 25.90 12.29
CA TRP A 83 0.97 25.99 11.84
C TRP A 83 -0.04 25.39 12.82
N GLY A 84 0.40 24.71 13.86
CA GLY A 84 -0.41 23.99 14.83
C GLY A 84 -0.63 22.53 14.44
N TYR A 85 -0.76 21.67 15.46
CA TYR A 85 -0.87 20.21 15.28
C TYR A 85 -2.20 19.77 14.62
N ASP A 86 -3.20 20.64 14.55
CA ASP A 86 -4.50 20.32 13.96
C ASP A 86 -4.58 20.68 12.46
N ILE A 87 -3.53 21.32 11.91
CA ILE A 87 -3.54 21.92 10.56
C ILE A 87 -3.96 20.99 9.43
N ARG A 88 -3.65 19.70 9.52
CA ARG A 88 -3.97 18.69 8.48
C ARG A 88 -5.05 17.70 8.88
N LEU A 89 -5.77 17.88 9.99
CA LEU A 89 -6.79 16.92 10.42
C LEU A 89 -7.90 16.75 9.36
N ASN A 90 -8.41 17.84 8.83
CA ASN A 90 -9.44 17.81 7.78
C ASN A 90 -8.91 17.14 6.51
N THR A 91 -7.67 17.40 6.14
CA THR A 91 -7.00 16.80 4.99
C THR A 91 -6.90 15.27 5.13
N PHE A 92 -6.51 14.77 6.31
CA PHE A 92 -6.48 13.32 6.55
C PHE A 92 -7.89 12.69 6.58
N GLN A 93 -8.90 13.42 7.08
CA GLN A 93 -10.29 12.99 6.97
C GLN A 93 -10.74 12.93 5.52
N HIS A 94 -10.32 13.90 4.70
CA HIS A 94 -10.59 13.89 3.27
C HIS A 94 -9.94 12.68 2.59
N TYR A 95 -8.67 12.36 2.89
CA TYR A 95 -8.02 11.15 2.38
C TYR A 95 -8.83 9.88 2.69
N ALA A 96 -9.24 9.73 3.95
CA ALA A 96 -10.04 8.60 4.39
C ALA A 96 -11.42 8.53 3.67
N SER A 97 -12.07 9.68 3.46
CA SER A 97 -13.35 9.75 2.74
C SER A 97 -13.25 9.29 1.28
N LEU A 98 -12.09 9.46 0.65
CA LEU A 98 -11.78 8.99 -0.70
C LEU A 98 -11.31 7.52 -0.74
N GLY A 99 -11.09 6.89 0.43
CA GLY A 99 -10.70 5.49 0.55
C GLY A 99 -9.21 5.26 0.83
N ALA A 100 -8.41 6.30 1.14
CA ALA A 100 -7.06 6.18 1.67
C ALA A 100 -7.08 6.29 3.20
N ASP A 101 -7.45 5.21 3.86
CA ASP A 101 -7.66 5.08 5.31
C ASP A 101 -6.48 4.42 6.05
N GLU A 102 -5.50 3.88 5.33
CA GLU A 102 -4.28 3.28 5.86
C GLU A 102 -3.04 3.92 5.22
N ASN A 103 -2.71 5.13 5.65
CA ASN A 103 -1.59 5.88 5.10
C ASN A 103 -0.27 5.54 5.80
N THR A 104 0.86 5.76 5.10
CA THR A 104 2.20 5.76 5.67
C THR A 104 2.66 7.21 5.82
N VAL A 105 3.00 7.62 7.02
CA VAL A 105 3.43 8.99 7.32
C VAL A 105 4.84 8.98 7.87
N PHE A 106 5.75 9.74 7.25
CA PHE A 106 7.07 9.88 7.83
C PHE A 106 7.16 11.14 8.71
N VAL A 107 7.85 10.96 9.84
CA VAL A 107 7.98 11.93 10.93
C VAL A 107 9.44 12.22 11.24
N GLY A 108 9.69 13.34 11.88
CA GLY A 108 11.03 13.81 12.21
C GLY A 108 11.18 15.30 11.89
N TYR A 109 12.40 15.73 11.61
CA TYR A 109 12.76 17.09 11.20
C TYR A 109 12.34 18.17 12.21
N PRO A 110 13.23 18.50 13.18
CA PRO A 110 12.93 19.39 14.29
C PRO A 110 12.60 20.81 13.85
N ALA A 111 11.81 21.50 14.66
CA ALA A 111 11.72 22.94 14.62
C ALA A 111 13.10 23.55 15.00
N PRO A 112 13.47 24.74 14.47
CA PRO A 112 14.81 25.29 14.68
C PRO A 112 15.23 25.41 16.14
N GLN A 113 14.28 25.72 17.05
CA GLN A 113 14.55 25.84 18.49
C GLN A 113 14.75 24.50 19.19
N HIS A 114 14.30 23.38 18.58
CA HIS A 114 14.43 22.04 19.13
C HIS A 114 15.53 21.21 18.44
N GLN A 115 16.22 21.80 17.47
CA GLN A 115 17.28 21.13 16.74
C GLN A 115 18.54 20.98 17.61
N ASP A 116 19.14 19.77 17.61
CA ASP A 116 20.42 19.54 18.27
C ASP A 116 21.53 20.37 17.58
N ALA A 117 22.21 21.19 18.36
CA ALA A 117 23.31 22.03 17.87
C ALA A 117 24.62 21.26 17.65
N THR A 118 24.69 19.99 18.05
CA THR A 118 25.90 19.17 17.93
C THR A 118 26.22 18.87 16.46
N GLN A 119 27.44 19.20 16.05
CA GLN A 119 27.94 18.89 14.71
C GLN A 119 28.75 17.59 14.73
N TYR A 120 28.07 16.46 14.58
CA TYR A 120 28.74 15.15 14.47
C TYR A 120 29.51 15.01 13.15
N CYS A 121 29.11 15.73 12.10
CA CYS A 121 29.83 15.94 10.85
C CYS A 121 30.26 17.41 10.79
N PRO A 122 31.56 17.74 10.78
CA PRO A 122 32.01 19.13 10.82
C PRO A 122 31.40 20.00 9.71
N GLY A 123 30.83 21.14 10.09
CA GLY A 123 30.18 22.08 9.16
C GLY A 123 28.78 21.69 8.71
N VAL A 124 28.26 20.53 9.13
CA VAL A 124 26.89 20.07 8.79
C VAL A 124 26.13 19.78 10.09
N GLN A 125 25.01 20.44 10.27
CA GLN A 125 24.13 20.18 11.41
C GLN A 125 23.27 18.94 11.14
N SER A 126 23.13 18.09 12.16
CA SER A 126 22.20 16.96 12.08
C SER A 126 20.75 17.45 12.19
N GLN A 127 19.81 16.63 11.73
CA GLN A 127 18.38 16.89 11.89
C GLN A 127 17.82 16.18 13.15
N LEU A 128 18.65 16.04 14.19
CA LEU A 128 18.28 15.45 15.47
C LEU A 128 17.65 16.48 16.40
N PHE A 129 16.93 15.98 17.38
CA PHE A 129 16.25 16.79 18.40
C PHE A 129 17.13 16.94 19.65
N THR A 130 17.16 18.14 20.21
CA THR A 130 17.75 18.32 21.54
C THR A 130 16.91 17.63 22.60
N GLY A 131 17.53 17.20 23.70
CA GLY A 131 16.84 16.52 24.80
C GLY A 131 16.40 15.09 24.56
N MET A 132 16.68 14.48 23.38
CA MET A 132 16.20 13.14 23.04
C MET A 132 16.72 12.01 23.96
N TYR A 133 17.75 12.25 24.77
CA TYR A 133 18.25 11.29 25.78
C TYR A 133 17.69 11.52 27.19
N LEU A 134 16.86 12.53 27.39
CA LEU A 134 16.06 12.66 28.61
C LEU A 134 15.01 11.55 28.69
N ASP A 135 14.42 11.39 29.89
CA ASP A 135 13.32 10.44 30.08
C ASP A 135 12.19 10.76 29.10
N ILE A 136 11.57 9.71 28.55
CA ILE A 136 10.45 9.84 27.61
C ILE A 136 9.18 10.26 28.37
N TRP A 137 9.00 9.72 29.57
CA TRP A 137 7.82 9.90 30.40
C TRP A 137 8.17 10.58 31.72
N ASP A 138 7.33 11.51 32.19
CA ASP A 138 7.52 12.23 33.45
C ASP A 138 6.38 12.01 34.45
N ALA A 139 5.55 11.00 34.23
CA ALA A 139 4.39 10.67 35.05
C ALA A 139 3.36 11.79 35.20
N GLY A 140 3.32 12.77 34.28
CA GLY A 140 2.34 13.85 34.25
C GLY A 140 2.82 15.12 34.98
N ALA A 141 4.11 15.28 35.24
CA ALA A 141 4.66 16.46 35.86
C ALA A 141 4.33 17.77 35.09
N GLY A 142 4.30 17.68 33.74
CA GLY A 142 3.93 18.77 32.84
C GLY A 142 2.43 18.85 32.48
N GLY A 143 1.57 18.00 33.07
CA GLY A 143 0.14 17.94 32.78
C GLY A 143 -0.22 16.94 31.64
N THR A 144 0.78 16.41 30.95
CA THR A 144 0.70 15.28 30.03
C THR A 144 1.64 14.18 30.53
N PRO A 145 1.45 12.90 30.15
CA PRO A 145 2.36 11.85 30.62
C PRO A 145 3.76 11.94 30.00
N ILE A 146 3.94 12.71 28.93
CA ILE A 146 5.18 12.86 28.19
C ILE A 146 6.07 13.93 28.80
N ASN A 147 7.39 13.69 28.82
CA ASN A 147 8.37 14.69 29.22
C ASN A 147 8.55 15.74 28.12
N GLU A 148 8.11 16.98 28.39
CA GLU A 148 8.16 18.08 27.42
C GLU A 148 9.60 18.52 27.07
N ASP A 149 10.60 18.24 27.92
CA ASP A 149 12.01 18.53 27.65
C ASP A 149 12.64 17.51 26.68
N ASN A 150 12.01 16.34 26.50
CA ASN A 150 12.34 15.43 25.41
C ASN A 150 11.53 15.85 24.18
N HIS A 151 12.04 16.82 23.43
CA HIS A 151 11.29 17.48 22.35
C HIS A 151 10.82 16.51 21.27
N TYR A 152 11.59 15.47 20.95
CA TYR A 152 11.13 14.48 19.99
C TYR A 152 9.95 13.66 20.52
N ALA A 153 10.01 13.24 21.78
CA ALA A 153 8.92 12.49 22.40
C ALA A 153 7.64 13.35 22.50
N ALA A 154 7.79 14.61 22.92
CA ALA A 154 6.67 15.55 23.01
C ALA A 154 6.01 15.85 21.65
N TYR A 155 6.82 16.13 20.63
CA TYR A 155 6.34 16.28 19.25
C TYR A 155 5.58 15.05 18.77
N LEU A 156 6.18 13.87 18.94
CA LEU A 156 5.58 12.63 18.43
C LEU A 156 4.30 12.27 19.18
N TYR A 157 4.27 12.45 20.50
CA TYR A 157 3.08 12.24 21.32
C TYR A 157 1.90 13.12 20.86
N ARG A 158 2.15 14.41 20.62
CA ARG A 158 1.14 15.34 20.10
C ARG A 158 0.66 14.93 18.71
N THR A 159 1.59 14.56 17.82
CA THR A 159 1.30 14.14 16.45
C THR A 159 0.46 12.85 16.42
N VAL A 160 0.88 11.81 17.11
CA VAL A 160 0.15 10.54 17.14
C VAL A 160 -1.20 10.67 17.83
N SER A 161 -1.29 11.47 18.89
CA SER A 161 -2.58 11.74 19.56
C SER A 161 -3.59 12.44 18.64
N ARG A 162 -3.15 13.16 17.62
CA ARG A 162 -4.03 13.85 16.65
C ARG A 162 -4.35 13.00 15.43
N TYR A 163 -3.38 12.27 14.89
CA TYR A 163 -3.47 11.59 13.59
C TYR A 163 -3.52 10.07 13.69
N GLY A 164 -3.32 9.46 14.88
CA GLY A 164 -3.16 8.02 15.06
C GLY A 164 -4.23 7.17 14.40
N GLY A 165 -5.52 7.52 14.54
CA GLY A 165 -6.62 6.77 13.92
C GLY A 165 -6.69 6.82 12.38
N GLN A 166 -5.80 7.56 11.71
CA GLN A 166 -5.77 7.77 10.26
C GLN A 166 -4.41 7.39 9.63
N VAL A 167 -3.45 6.99 10.45
CA VAL A 167 -2.12 6.58 10.04
C VAL A 167 -1.87 5.14 10.47
N LYS A 168 -1.58 4.26 9.53
CA LYS A 168 -1.32 2.85 9.83
C LYS A 168 0.15 2.57 10.05
N PHE A 169 1.02 3.23 9.29
CA PHE A 169 2.47 3.05 9.35
C PHE A 169 3.14 4.39 9.65
N TRP A 170 3.79 4.48 10.79
CA TRP A 170 4.63 5.61 11.16
C TRP A 170 6.07 5.33 10.75
N GLU A 171 6.53 5.99 9.72
CA GLU A 171 7.88 5.84 9.20
C GLU A 171 8.80 6.87 9.88
N ILE A 172 9.85 6.36 10.51
CA ILE A 172 10.72 7.20 11.32
C ILE A 172 11.85 7.73 10.45
N TRP A 173 11.76 9.01 10.10
CA TRP A 173 12.66 9.69 9.18
C TRP A 173 12.45 9.27 7.71
N ASN A 174 13.26 9.87 6.79
CA ASN A 174 13.36 9.46 5.39
C ASN A 174 14.83 9.25 5.01
N GLU A 175 15.18 8.06 4.55
CA GLU A 175 16.51 7.68 4.06
C GLU A 175 17.65 8.10 5.01
N PRO A 176 17.62 7.71 6.29
CA PRO A 176 18.70 8.07 7.22
C PRO A 176 20.06 7.55 6.76
N ASP A 177 20.05 6.52 5.92
CA ASP A 177 21.18 5.79 5.39
C ASP A 177 21.64 6.23 3.99
N LEU A 178 21.04 7.27 3.37
CA LEU A 178 21.46 7.73 2.05
C LEU A 178 22.98 7.98 2.02
N ASP A 179 23.70 7.21 1.21
CA ASP A 179 25.15 7.09 1.24
C ASP A 179 25.84 8.18 0.40
N PHE A 180 26.76 8.90 1.01
CA PHE A 180 27.62 9.90 0.37
C PHE A 180 29.07 9.42 0.18
N SER A 181 29.43 8.27 0.75
CA SER A 181 30.78 7.71 0.73
C SER A 181 31.00 6.67 -0.36
N GLY A 182 29.93 6.08 -0.91
CA GLY A 182 29.97 4.92 -1.79
C GLY A 182 30.30 3.61 -1.06
N ASN A 183 30.30 3.60 0.27
CA ASN A 183 30.60 2.43 1.09
C ASN A 183 29.37 1.59 1.46
N GLY A 184 28.18 2.19 1.46
CA GLY A 184 26.92 1.50 1.73
C GLY A 184 26.58 0.40 0.72
N TRP A 185 27.08 0.54 -0.52
CA TRP A 185 26.91 -0.46 -1.59
C TRP A 185 27.85 -1.65 -1.50
N LYS A 186 28.90 -1.57 -0.67
CA LYS A 186 29.94 -2.60 -0.62
C LYS A 186 29.44 -3.85 0.07
N PRO A 187 29.69 -5.04 -0.51
CA PRO A 187 29.39 -6.30 0.14
C PRO A 187 30.33 -6.57 1.32
N ARG A 188 29.98 -7.55 2.15
CA ARG A 188 30.84 -8.05 3.23
C ARG A 188 32.21 -8.44 2.68
N GLY A 189 33.29 -8.15 3.43
CA GLY A 189 34.68 -8.42 3.07
C GLY A 189 35.36 -7.33 2.24
N GLU A 190 34.63 -6.38 1.66
CA GLU A 190 35.24 -5.22 1.02
C GLU A 190 35.60 -4.12 2.03
N ALA A 191 36.76 -3.49 1.85
CA ALA A 191 37.23 -2.46 2.76
C ALA A 191 36.26 -1.28 2.85
N GLY A 192 35.85 -0.93 4.07
CA GLY A 192 34.94 0.17 4.37
C GLY A 192 33.45 -0.19 4.26
N ASN A 193 33.06 -1.45 3.94
CA ASN A 193 31.67 -1.88 3.93
C ASN A 193 30.98 -1.62 5.29
N TRP A 194 29.68 -1.34 5.27
CA TRP A 194 28.92 -1.01 6.50
C TRP A 194 28.53 -2.23 7.34
N PHE A 195 28.67 -3.44 6.84
CA PHE A 195 28.42 -4.66 7.61
C PHE A 195 29.46 -4.92 8.69
N GLU A 196 30.71 -4.56 8.42
CA GLU A 196 31.86 -4.84 9.28
C GLU A 196 32.45 -3.58 9.91
N ASN A 197 32.10 -2.40 9.38
CA ASN A 197 32.58 -1.12 9.84
C ASN A 197 31.43 -0.25 10.34
N VAL A 198 31.75 0.75 11.16
CA VAL A 198 30.83 1.81 11.53
C VAL A 198 31.19 3.03 10.67
N PRO A 199 30.29 3.48 9.77
CA PRO A 199 30.56 4.64 8.94
C PRO A 199 30.66 5.91 9.78
N ALA A 200 31.45 6.87 9.30
CA ALA A 200 31.51 8.18 9.95
C ALA A 200 30.18 8.95 9.74
N PRO A 201 29.81 9.84 10.67
CA PRO A 201 28.58 10.66 10.52
C PRO A 201 28.48 11.44 9.21
N CYS A 202 29.60 11.77 8.58
CA CYS A 202 29.60 12.45 7.27
C CYS A 202 29.29 11.53 6.08
N ASP A 203 29.32 10.23 6.27
CA ASP A 203 29.17 9.26 5.19
C ASP A 203 27.71 9.04 4.77
N TYR A 204 26.72 9.46 5.59
CA TYR A 204 25.31 9.21 5.34
C TYR A 204 24.38 10.33 5.84
N ALA A 205 23.13 10.32 5.37
CA ALA A 205 22.19 11.45 5.50
C ALA A 205 21.80 11.80 6.94
N LEU A 206 21.80 10.86 7.87
CA LEU A 206 21.55 11.13 9.29
C LEU A 206 22.52 12.19 9.87
N ARG A 207 23.76 12.27 9.34
CA ARG A 207 24.81 13.20 9.82
C ARG A 207 25.13 13.07 11.30
N ALA A 208 24.88 11.91 11.89
CA ALA A 208 25.13 11.58 13.29
C ALA A 208 25.40 10.09 13.44
N PRO A 209 26.03 9.63 14.56
CA PRO A 209 26.22 8.20 14.82
C PRO A 209 24.88 7.45 14.83
N VAL A 210 24.90 6.20 14.34
CA VAL A 210 23.69 5.35 14.15
C VAL A 210 22.86 5.15 15.41
N PHE A 211 23.48 5.14 16.61
CA PHE A 211 22.77 4.95 17.87
C PHE A 211 21.78 6.07 18.18
N HIS A 212 21.96 7.27 17.62
CA HIS A 212 20.96 8.35 17.71
C HIS A 212 19.71 8.02 16.91
N TYR A 213 19.84 7.35 15.75
CA TYR A 213 18.68 6.87 15.01
C TYR A 213 17.97 5.75 15.76
N ILE A 214 18.70 4.85 16.42
CA ILE A 214 18.12 3.83 17.29
C ILE A 214 17.36 4.47 18.45
N ARG A 215 17.88 5.59 19.00
CA ARG A 215 17.15 6.36 20.03
C ARG A 215 15.84 6.96 19.51
N LEU A 216 15.82 7.49 18.29
CA LEU A 216 14.59 7.94 17.64
C LEU A 216 13.60 6.77 17.47
N LEU A 217 14.05 5.61 17.01
CA LEU A 217 13.21 4.41 16.88
C LEU A 217 12.62 3.98 18.23
N ARG A 218 13.43 3.98 19.32
CA ARG A 218 12.97 3.63 20.66
C ARG A 218 11.89 4.58 21.17
N ILE A 219 12.13 5.88 21.10
CA ILE A 219 11.13 6.89 21.50
C ILE A 219 9.86 6.72 20.68
N SER A 220 10.01 6.52 19.36
CA SER A 220 8.87 6.33 18.48
C SER A 220 8.07 5.08 18.84
N TYR A 221 8.74 3.97 19.10
CA TYR A 221 8.07 2.73 19.46
C TYR A 221 7.28 2.90 20.76
N GLU A 222 7.90 3.41 21.81
CA GLU A 222 7.26 3.62 23.11
C GLU A 222 6.07 4.59 23.01
N VAL A 223 6.23 5.72 22.32
CA VAL A 223 5.17 6.73 22.20
C VAL A 223 4.03 6.25 21.31
N ILE A 224 4.33 5.74 20.12
CA ILE A 224 3.30 5.31 19.15
C ILE A 224 2.49 4.14 19.74
N LYS A 225 3.16 3.13 20.30
CA LYS A 225 2.47 1.96 20.87
C LYS A 225 1.66 2.29 22.13
N THR A 226 2.04 3.33 22.87
CA THR A 226 1.26 3.80 24.01
C THR A 226 -0.01 4.53 23.56
N VAL A 227 0.08 5.37 22.53
CA VAL A 227 -1.05 6.19 22.04
C VAL A 227 -1.96 5.38 21.10
N ASP A 228 -1.37 4.63 20.17
CA ASP A 228 -2.07 3.77 19.21
C ASP A 228 -1.35 2.42 19.06
N PRO A 229 -1.69 1.43 19.90
CA PRO A 229 -1.08 0.09 19.84
C PRO A 229 -1.37 -0.67 18.54
N THR A 230 -2.35 -0.22 17.74
CA THR A 230 -2.71 -0.85 16.46
C THR A 230 -1.89 -0.35 15.28
N ALA A 231 -1.22 0.79 15.42
CA ALA A 231 -0.31 1.34 14.42
C ALA A 231 1.04 0.60 14.43
N TYR A 232 1.76 0.71 13.34
CA TYR A 232 3.07 0.10 13.16
C TYR A 232 4.17 1.15 13.08
N VAL A 233 5.33 0.83 13.67
CA VAL A 233 6.55 1.63 13.58
C VAL A 233 7.43 1.06 12.47
N ALA A 234 7.75 1.88 11.47
CA ALA A 234 8.59 1.52 10.34
C ALA A 234 9.92 2.27 10.37
N VAL A 235 10.99 1.62 9.93
CA VAL A 235 12.25 2.33 9.64
C VAL A 235 12.08 3.28 8.45
N GLY A 236 12.96 4.25 8.28
CA GLY A 236 12.82 5.38 7.38
C GLY A 236 13.19 5.12 5.91
N GLY A 237 12.61 4.11 5.26
CA GLY A 237 12.84 3.87 3.83
C GLY A 237 14.30 3.55 3.50
N LEU A 238 14.84 2.46 4.04
CA LEU A 238 16.26 2.13 3.92
C LEU A 238 16.65 1.73 2.49
N GLY A 239 17.80 2.21 2.03
CA GLY A 239 18.43 1.83 0.76
C GLY A 239 19.50 0.73 0.91
N TYR A 240 20.13 0.63 2.08
CA TYR A 240 21.37 -0.14 2.26
C TYR A 240 21.24 -1.21 3.35
N PRO A 241 21.33 -2.52 3.00
CA PRO A 241 21.29 -3.61 3.98
C PRO A 241 22.37 -3.53 5.06
N GLY A 242 23.54 -2.95 4.74
CA GLY A 242 24.59 -2.69 5.71
C GLY A 242 24.21 -1.73 6.82
N PHE A 243 23.33 -0.75 6.54
CA PHE A 243 22.80 0.13 7.57
C PHE A 243 21.80 -0.60 8.49
N LEU A 244 20.97 -1.47 7.95
CA LEU A 244 20.15 -2.34 8.78
C LEU A 244 21.01 -3.20 9.71
N ASP A 245 22.10 -3.77 9.22
CA ASP A 245 23.07 -4.52 10.05
C ASP A 245 23.59 -3.64 11.20
N LEU A 246 23.91 -2.35 10.93
CA LEU A 246 24.30 -1.41 11.97
C LEU A 246 23.21 -1.23 13.05
N LEU A 247 21.95 -1.11 12.65
CA LEU A 247 20.82 -1.00 13.62
C LEU A 247 20.70 -2.26 14.49
N LEU A 248 20.88 -3.43 13.88
CA LEU A 248 20.67 -4.71 14.57
C LEU A 248 21.83 -5.12 15.49
N ARG A 249 23.01 -4.53 15.35
CA ARG A 249 24.17 -4.83 16.21
C ARG A 249 24.42 -3.77 17.30
N HIS A 250 23.80 -2.58 17.22
CA HIS A 250 23.95 -1.51 18.20
C HIS A 250 22.65 -1.28 19.02
N THR A 251 22.83 -0.65 20.18
CA THR A 251 21.74 -0.13 21.03
C THR A 251 21.63 1.40 20.85
N ASP A 252 20.65 2.02 21.50
CA ASP A 252 20.52 3.48 21.58
C ASP A 252 21.47 4.14 22.61
N ASN A 253 22.48 3.42 23.11
CA ASN A 253 23.43 3.96 24.07
C ASN A 253 24.30 5.07 23.44
N PRO A 254 24.31 6.31 23.99
CA PRO A 254 25.11 7.40 23.47
C PRO A 254 26.62 7.13 23.56
N ASP A 255 27.08 6.21 24.41
CA ASP A 255 28.47 5.74 24.45
C ASP A 255 28.72 4.62 23.41
N GLY A 256 28.63 4.99 22.14
CA GLY A 256 29.01 4.14 21.01
C GLY A 256 28.05 2.96 20.74
N GLY A 257 26.79 3.06 21.13
CA GLY A 257 25.78 2.02 20.85
C GLY A 257 26.02 0.68 21.57
N LYS A 258 26.75 0.69 22.69
CA LYS A 258 27.11 -0.53 23.44
C LYS A 258 25.93 -1.06 24.24
N VAL A 259 25.84 -2.38 24.36
CA VAL A 259 24.88 -3.03 25.27
C VAL A 259 25.32 -2.79 26.71
N THR A 260 24.45 -2.22 27.54
CA THR A 260 24.60 -2.03 28.99
C THR A 260 23.32 -2.35 29.73
N ALA A 261 23.31 -2.27 31.06
CA ALA A 261 22.08 -2.47 31.85
C ALA A 261 21.00 -1.44 31.53
N ASP A 262 21.38 -0.19 31.26
CA ASP A 262 20.45 0.92 30.92
C ASP A 262 20.04 0.89 29.44
N PHE A 263 20.83 0.26 28.58
CA PHE A 263 20.59 0.12 27.15
C PHE A 263 20.73 -1.34 26.70
N PRO A 264 19.81 -2.23 27.14
CA PRO A 264 19.97 -3.68 26.94
C PRO A 264 19.56 -4.16 25.54
N LEU A 265 18.68 -3.42 24.85
CA LEU A 265 18.07 -3.85 23.60
C LEU A 265 18.68 -3.14 22.38
N ARG A 266 18.87 -3.91 21.32
CA ARG A 266 19.37 -3.44 20.03
C ARG A 266 18.22 -2.84 19.19
N GLY A 267 18.57 -2.10 18.15
CA GLY A 267 17.62 -1.34 17.34
C GLY A 267 16.46 -2.16 16.75
N GLY A 268 16.66 -3.45 16.51
CA GLY A 268 15.61 -4.35 16.03
C GLY A 268 14.41 -4.50 16.98
N ALA A 269 14.57 -4.18 18.26
CA ALA A 269 13.48 -4.18 19.24
C ALA A 269 12.48 -3.03 19.06
N TYR A 270 12.79 -2.01 18.26
CA TYR A 270 12.07 -0.74 18.20
C TYR A 270 11.43 -0.42 16.86
N PHE A 271 11.20 -1.42 16.00
CA PHE A 271 10.39 -1.27 14.80
C PHE A 271 9.68 -2.59 14.44
N ASP A 272 8.47 -2.47 13.88
CA ASP A 272 7.64 -3.57 13.43
C ASP A 272 7.87 -3.90 11.96
N VAL A 273 8.15 -2.86 11.17
CA VAL A 273 8.10 -2.88 9.71
C VAL A 273 9.44 -2.47 9.13
N LEU A 274 9.94 -3.26 8.21
CA LEU A 274 11.01 -2.82 7.33
C LEU A 274 10.39 -2.10 6.13
N SER A 275 10.56 -0.77 6.12
CA SER A 275 10.35 0.07 4.94
C SER A 275 11.66 0.19 4.17
N TYR A 276 11.60 0.07 2.83
CA TYR A 276 12.78 0.25 2.00
C TYR A 276 12.46 0.96 0.69
N HIS A 277 13.52 1.59 0.13
CA HIS A 277 13.51 2.20 -1.18
C HIS A 277 14.31 1.35 -2.16
N ALA A 278 13.81 1.24 -3.39
CA ALA A 278 14.49 0.48 -4.44
C ALA A 278 14.28 1.16 -5.80
N TYR A 279 15.38 1.57 -6.41
CA TYR A 279 15.38 2.21 -7.72
C TYR A 279 16.25 1.41 -8.70
N PRO A 280 15.68 0.34 -9.32
CA PRO A 280 16.44 -0.62 -10.12
C PRO A 280 17.22 0.00 -11.29
N HIS A 281 16.76 1.15 -11.81
CA HIS A 281 17.40 1.80 -12.94
C HIS A 281 18.85 2.24 -12.66
N PHE A 282 19.20 2.59 -11.40
CA PHE A 282 20.56 3.04 -11.05
C PHE A 282 21.25 2.19 -9.97
N ASP A 283 20.52 1.39 -9.18
CA ASP A 283 21.06 0.67 -8.01
C ASP A 283 21.93 -0.56 -8.37
N GLY A 284 22.19 -0.77 -9.65
CA GLY A 284 22.97 -1.90 -10.14
C GLY A 284 22.17 -3.17 -10.38
N SER A 285 20.89 -3.22 -10.01
CA SER A 285 20.01 -4.42 -10.14
C SER A 285 19.82 -4.89 -11.58
N LEU A 286 20.00 -4.00 -12.57
CA LEU A 286 19.78 -4.31 -13.99
C LEU A 286 21.04 -4.71 -14.73
N ARG A 287 22.15 -4.99 -14.04
CA ARG A 287 23.39 -5.44 -14.68
C ARG A 287 23.97 -6.64 -13.95
N GLU A 288 24.55 -7.55 -14.70
CA GLU A 288 25.25 -8.71 -14.19
C GLU A 288 26.64 -8.80 -14.87
N TRP A 289 27.66 -9.21 -14.12
CA TRP A 289 28.97 -9.49 -14.70
C TRP A 289 28.89 -10.78 -15.50
N SER A 290 29.31 -10.74 -16.76
CA SER A 290 29.40 -11.92 -17.62
C SER A 290 30.87 -12.24 -17.92
N ASN A 291 31.33 -13.41 -17.50
CA ASN A 291 32.67 -13.88 -17.83
C ASN A 291 32.82 -14.15 -19.34
N GLU A 292 31.76 -14.56 -20.02
CA GLU A 292 31.73 -14.79 -21.46
C GLU A 292 31.88 -13.49 -22.24
N ALA A 293 31.16 -12.43 -21.82
CA ALA A 293 31.28 -11.10 -22.43
C ALA A 293 32.49 -10.32 -21.97
N GLY A 294 33.17 -10.75 -20.90
CA GLY A 294 34.27 -10.01 -20.27
C GLY A 294 33.86 -8.66 -19.70
N GLY A 295 32.60 -8.49 -19.31
CA GLY A 295 32.05 -7.21 -18.86
C GLY A 295 30.63 -7.33 -18.31
N PHE A 296 30.04 -6.17 -17.97
CA PHE A 296 28.64 -6.13 -17.54
C PHE A 296 27.70 -6.34 -18.73
N VAL A 297 26.72 -7.24 -18.55
CA VAL A 297 25.56 -7.38 -19.42
C VAL A 297 24.34 -6.75 -18.74
N TYR A 298 23.52 -6.08 -19.52
CA TYR A 298 22.37 -5.33 -19.01
C TYR A 298 21.07 -6.04 -19.33
N GLN A 299 20.12 -5.93 -18.40
CA GLN A 299 18.76 -6.47 -18.50
C GLN A 299 17.75 -5.35 -18.20
N ARG A 300 17.78 -4.28 -19.00
CA ARG A 300 16.95 -3.08 -18.82
C ARG A 300 15.56 -3.29 -19.40
N HIS A 301 14.71 -3.98 -18.64
CA HIS A 301 13.30 -4.23 -18.93
C HIS A 301 12.51 -4.43 -17.63
N SER A 302 11.19 -4.29 -17.68
CA SER A 302 10.33 -4.27 -16.49
C SER A 302 10.36 -5.54 -15.62
N ASP A 303 10.52 -6.74 -16.20
CA ASP A 303 10.67 -7.98 -15.40
C ASP A 303 11.96 -8.00 -14.57
N ALA A 304 13.06 -7.48 -15.13
CA ALA A 304 14.33 -7.38 -14.40
C ALA A 304 14.24 -6.30 -13.32
N ALA A 305 13.61 -5.17 -13.63
CA ALA A 305 13.41 -4.09 -12.65
C ALA A 305 12.54 -4.56 -11.47
N MET A 306 11.41 -5.19 -11.72
CA MET A 306 10.58 -5.82 -10.68
C MET A 306 11.39 -6.82 -9.84
N LYS A 307 12.19 -7.68 -10.48
CA LYS A 307 13.08 -8.61 -9.78
C LYS A 307 14.12 -7.88 -8.92
N GLY A 308 14.64 -6.74 -9.38
CA GLY A 308 15.55 -5.88 -8.61
C GLY A 308 14.95 -5.44 -7.29
N VAL A 309 13.70 -4.97 -7.30
CA VAL A 309 12.94 -4.59 -6.09
C VAL A 309 12.84 -5.77 -5.12
N LEU A 310 12.53 -6.97 -5.60
CA LEU A 310 12.42 -8.17 -4.75
C LEU A 310 13.78 -8.67 -4.25
N ASN A 311 14.83 -8.54 -5.05
CA ASN A 311 16.18 -8.87 -4.61
C ASN A 311 16.62 -7.98 -3.45
N LYS A 312 16.30 -6.69 -3.48
CA LYS A 312 16.54 -5.77 -2.36
C LYS A 312 15.86 -6.24 -1.08
N LYS A 313 14.58 -6.64 -1.16
CA LYS A 313 13.88 -7.28 -0.03
C LYS A 313 14.65 -8.49 0.51
N LYS A 314 15.11 -9.36 -0.40
CA LYS A 314 15.86 -10.56 -0.02
C LYS A 314 17.15 -10.21 0.73
N GLU A 315 17.90 -9.21 0.29
CA GLU A 315 19.11 -8.75 0.96
C GLU A 315 18.81 -8.28 2.39
N PHE A 316 17.79 -7.45 2.59
CA PHE A 316 17.35 -7.03 3.92
C PHE A 316 16.85 -8.20 4.78
N ARG A 317 16.08 -9.13 4.20
CA ARG A 317 15.59 -10.33 4.91
C ARG A 317 16.74 -11.21 5.38
N ASP A 318 17.79 -11.37 4.58
CA ASP A 318 18.96 -12.15 4.95
C ASP A 318 19.66 -11.53 6.16
N VAL A 319 19.79 -10.18 6.22
CA VAL A 319 20.29 -9.47 7.40
C VAL A 319 19.38 -9.69 8.61
N LEU A 320 18.08 -9.50 8.49
CA LEU A 320 17.12 -9.73 9.59
C LEU A 320 17.24 -11.15 10.15
N ARG A 321 17.35 -12.15 9.28
CA ARG A 321 17.48 -13.56 9.66
C ARG A 321 18.77 -13.82 10.43
N ASP A 322 19.90 -13.20 10.04
CA ASP A 322 21.19 -13.33 10.72
C ASP A 322 21.10 -12.87 12.19
N TYR A 323 20.18 -11.94 12.51
CA TYR A 323 19.91 -11.44 13.86
C TYR A 323 18.68 -12.07 14.53
N GLY A 324 18.11 -13.13 13.95
CA GLY A 324 17.03 -13.92 14.56
C GLY A 324 15.61 -13.41 14.29
N TYR A 325 15.40 -12.37 13.46
CA TYR A 325 14.08 -11.88 13.05
C TYR A 325 13.50 -12.76 11.93
N ASN A 326 13.26 -14.02 12.26
CA ASN A 326 12.88 -15.09 11.33
C ASN A 326 11.49 -15.71 11.65
N GLY A 327 10.78 -15.15 12.63
CA GLY A 327 9.50 -15.67 13.11
C GLY A 327 9.61 -16.81 14.13
N SER A 328 10.84 -17.26 14.46
CA SER A 328 11.08 -18.32 15.44
C SER A 328 11.79 -17.80 16.70
N THR A 329 12.88 -17.05 16.54
CA THR A 329 13.62 -16.44 17.65
C THR A 329 12.97 -15.12 18.05
N TYR A 330 12.77 -14.24 17.07
CA TYR A 330 12.01 -13.01 17.20
C TYR A 330 10.92 -12.99 16.11
N PRO A 331 9.83 -12.21 16.30
CA PRO A 331 8.81 -12.01 15.29
C PRO A 331 9.41 -11.57 13.96
N ALA A 332 8.93 -12.12 12.84
CA ALA A 332 9.30 -11.65 11.52
C ALA A 332 8.77 -10.22 11.31
N LYS A 333 9.59 -9.36 10.72
CA LYS A 333 9.19 -7.99 10.39
C LYS A 333 8.19 -7.96 9.24
N LEU A 334 7.25 -7.02 9.28
CA LEU A 334 6.39 -6.69 8.16
C LEU A 334 7.17 -5.90 7.09
N TRP A 335 6.61 -5.79 5.88
CA TRP A 335 7.29 -5.19 4.75
C TRP A 335 6.42 -4.15 4.03
N ILE A 336 6.99 -2.98 3.77
CA ILE A 336 6.43 -1.97 2.88
C ILE A 336 7.53 -1.38 1.99
N ILE A 337 7.15 -0.88 0.82
CA ILE A 337 8.02 -0.11 -0.07
C ILE A 337 7.45 1.30 -0.14
N THR A 338 8.21 2.27 0.33
CA THR A 338 7.74 3.65 0.40
C THR A 338 8.25 4.53 -0.72
N GLU A 339 9.22 4.05 -1.50
CA GLU A 339 9.63 4.65 -2.77
C GLU A 339 10.19 3.61 -3.75
N SER A 340 9.66 3.62 -4.97
CA SER A 340 10.23 2.93 -6.12
C SER A 340 9.61 3.46 -7.40
N ASN A 341 10.36 3.52 -8.49
CA ASN A 341 9.83 3.77 -9.83
C ASN A 341 10.91 3.53 -10.90
N LEU A 342 10.50 3.67 -12.18
CA LEU A 342 11.35 3.87 -13.34
C LEU A 342 10.96 5.19 -14.01
N PRO A 343 11.90 5.91 -14.65
CA PRO A 343 11.53 7.08 -15.43
C PRO A 343 10.80 6.68 -16.71
N ARG A 344 9.89 7.53 -17.19
CA ARG A 344 9.20 7.31 -18.47
C ARG A 344 10.04 7.65 -19.71
N LYS A 345 11.27 8.12 -19.53
CA LYS A 345 12.27 8.39 -20.57
C LYS A 345 13.62 7.84 -20.15
N ALA A 346 14.36 7.29 -21.09
CA ALA A 346 15.71 6.83 -20.85
C ALA A 346 16.69 8.00 -20.65
N PHE A 347 17.55 7.89 -19.65
CA PHE A 347 18.65 8.83 -19.39
C PHE A 347 19.98 8.09 -19.44
N GLY A 348 20.78 8.33 -20.46
CA GLY A 348 22.07 7.66 -20.64
C GLY A 348 21.92 6.13 -20.67
N GLU A 349 22.54 5.48 -19.69
CA GLU A 349 22.48 4.02 -19.54
C GLU A 349 21.22 3.51 -18.80
N TYR A 350 20.43 4.39 -18.21
CA TYR A 350 19.25 4.01 -17.44
C TYR A 350 18.08 3.62 -18.35
N ILE A 351 17.30 2.65 -17.89
CA ILE A 351 16.03 2.28 -18.52
C ILE A 351 15.02 3.42 -18.36
N GLY A 352 14.17 3.62 -19.36
CA GLY A 352 13.02 4.53 -19.29
C GLY A 352 12.22 4.49 -20.57
N SER A 353 10.91 4.35 -20.43
CA SER A 353 9.85 4.59 -21.42
C SER A 353 8.50 4.51 -20.71
N ASP A 354 7.45 5.10 -21.28
CA ASP A 354 6.08 4.95 -20.75
C ASP A 354 5.71 3.47 -20.60
N GLU A 355 6.03 2.66 -21.61
CA GLU A 355 5.77 1.23 -21.59
C GLU A 355 6.51 0.50 -20.45
N ALA A 356 7.79 0.77 -20.28
CA ALA A 356 8.60 0.14 -19.23
C ALA A 356 8.10 0.54 -17.83
N GLN A 357 7.74 1.81 -17.63
CA GLN A 357 7.26 2.34 -16.36
C GLN A 357 5.91 1.72 -15.96
N ARG A 358 4.90 1.71 -16.87
CA ARG A 358 3.60 1.12 -16.56
C ARG A 358 3.67 -0.39 -16.34
N ASN A 359 4.48 -1.10 -17.16
CA ASN A 359 4.69 -2.54 -17.01
C ASN A 359 5.41 -2.86 -15.70
N PHE A 360 6.42 -2.05 -15.33
CA PHE A 360 7.10 -2.16 -14.04
C PHE A 360 6.11 -2.02 -12.88
N LEU A 361 5.24 -1.00 -12.90
CA LEU A 361 4.23 -0.83 -11.87
C LEU A 361 3.37 -2.08 -11.73
N LEU A 362 2.69 -2.51 -12.79
CA LEU A 362 1.74 -3.63 -12.72
C LEU A 362 2.42 -4.93 -12.29
N LYS A 363 3.60 -5.24 -12.82
CA LYS A 363 4.38 -6.44 -12.45
C LYS A 363 4.83 -6.37 -10.99
N THR A 364 5.24 -5.20 -10.51
CA THR A 364 5.69 -5.02 -9.12
C THR A 364 4.52 -5.11 -8.14
N LEU A 365 3.34 -4.55 -8.45
CA LEU A 365 2.16 -4.68 -7.60
C LEU A 365 1.73 -6.15 -7.42
N VAL A 366 1.82 -6.96 -8.49
CA VAL A 366 1.59 -8.41 -8.42
C VAL A 366 2.65 -9.10 -7.56
N ALA A 367 3.92 -8.80 -7.81
CA ALA A 367 5.04 -9.43 -7.12
C ALA A 367 5.10 -9.07 -5.63
N CYS A 368 4.73 -7.83 -5.26
CA CYS A 368 4.64 -7.41 -3.87
C CYS A 368 3.64 -8.26 -3.08
N GLN A 369 2.47 -8.55 -3.64
CA GLN A 369 1.49 -9.41 -2.97
C GLN A 369 1.95 -10.87 -2.87
N GLN A 370 2.69 -11.38 -3.87
CA GLN A 370 3.28 -12.72 -3.82
C GLN A 370 4.36 -12.85 -2.73
N GLU A 371 5.02 -11.74 -2.40
CA GLU A 371 6.10 -11.66 -1.43
C GLU A 371 5.67 -11.06 -0.08
N ASP A 372 4.38 -10.98 0.20
CA ASP A 372 3.83 -10.47 1.47
C ASP A 372 4.34 -9.05 1.83
N ILE A 373 4.43 -8.18 0.83
CA ILE A 373 4.66 -6.76 0.99
C ILE A 373 3.29 -6.08 1.06
N HIS A 374 3.05 -5.28 2.10
CA HIS A 374 1.70 -4.78 2.40
C HIS A 374 1.36 -3.46 1.71
N GLN A 375 2.36 -2.62 1.42
CA GLN A 375 2.19 -1.38 0.66
C GLN A 375 3.34 -1.19 -0.33
N PHE A 376 3.00 -0.63 -1.49
CA PHE A 376 3.95 -0.19 -2.50
C PHE A 376 3.62 1.24 -2.90
N HIS A 377 4.52 2.19 -2.63
CA HIS A 377 4.37 3.59 -3.03
C HIS A 377 5.22 3.89 -4.25
N LEU A 378 4.57 4.32 -5.32
CA LEU A 378 5.26 4.83 -6.49
C LEU A 378 5.79 6.24 -6.21
N TYR A 379 7.05 6.49 -6.47
CA TYR A 379 7.64 7.81 -6.45
C TYR A 379 7.52 8.40 -7.87
N ASN A 380 6.73 9.47 -8.13
CA ASN A 380 5.87 10.18 -7.21
C ASN A 380 4.53 10.52 -7.87
N LEU A 381 3.73 11.43 -7.26
CA LEU A 381 2.43 11.83 -7.80
C LEU A 381 2.55 12.55 -9.14
N ALA A 382 3.50 13.49 -9.28
CA ALA A 382 3.69 14.21 -10.53
C ALA A 382 5.16 14.52 -10.82
N GLU A 383 5.46 14.67 -12.09
CA GLU A 383 6.78 15.05 -12.60
C GLU A 383 7.15 16.46 -12.16
N SER A 384 8.44 16.69 -11.92
CA SER A 384 8.98 18.02 -11.60
C SER A 384 9.41 18.81 -12.83
N ALA A 385 9.58 18.15 -13.98
CA ALA A 385 9.94 18.78 -15.25
C ALA A 385 9.06 18.25 -16.40
N THR A 386 8.99 18.99 -17.49
CA THR A 386 8.49 18.43 -18.76
C THR A 386 9.55 17.52 -19.39
N GLU A 387 9.15 16.67 -20.33
CA GLU A 387 10.08 15.76 -21.01
C GLU A 387 11.24 16.48 -21.73
N VAL A 388 11.00 17.71 -22.19
CA VAL A 388 12.01 18.53 -22.88
C VAL A 388 12.96 19.18 -21.88
N GLU A 389 12.46 19.59 -20.72
CA GLU A 389 13.24 20.24 -19.66
C GLU A 389 14.05 19.25 -18.83
N ALA A 390 13.59 18.00 -18.73
CA ALA A 390 14.17 17.01 -17.84
C ALA A 390 15.64 16.70 -18.16
N SER A 391 16.46 16.83 -17.12
CA SER A 391 17.90 16.63 -17.13
C SER A 391 18.34 15.34 -16.42
N GLN A 392 17.47 14.79 -15.58
CA GLN A 392 17.71 13.58 -14.80
C GLN A 392 16.44 12.73 -14.65
N GLU A 393 16.63 11.48 -14.33
CA GLU A 393 15.60 10.44 -14.33
C GLU A 393 14.46 10.69 -13.34
N PHE A 394 14.76 11.18 -12.11
CA PHE A 394 13.76 11.44 -11.08
C PHE A 394 12.73 12.52 -11.45
N GLU A 395 13.08 13.40 -12.40
CA GLU A 395 12.18 14.45 -12.87
C GLU A 395 11.00 13.92 -13.69
N LEU A 396 11.11 12.69 -14.23
CA LEU A 396 10.08 12.04 -15.07
C LEU A 396 9.55 10.73 -14.47
N MET A 397 9.31 10.74 -13.16
CA MET A 397 8.77 9.58 -12.42
C MET A 397 7.34 9.77 -11.91
N GLY A 398 6.59 10.74 -12.44
CA GLY A 398 5.25 11.06 -11.98
C GLY A 398 4.16 10.12 -12.50
N LEU A 399 3.11 9.92 -11.69
CA LEU A 399 1.81 9.44 -12.17
C LEU A 399 1.20 10.42 -13.16
N TYR A 400 1.39 11.68 -12.91
CA TYR A 400 0.96 12.79 -13.78
C TYR A 400 2.16 13.54 -14.35
N GLN A 401 1.98 14.16 -15.51
CA GLN A 401 2.93 15.13 -16.04
C GLN A 401 3.07 16.31 -15.07
N LYS A 402 4.06 17.16 -15.30
CA LYS A 402 4.39 18.33 -14.47
C LYS A 402 3.13 19.12 -14.07
N LEU A 403 2.84 19.16 -12.76
CA LEU A 403 1.73 19.95 -12.22
C LEU A 403 2.12 21.41 -11.97
N GLU A 404 3.41 21.70 -11.77
CA GLU A 404 3.88 23.07 -11.57
C GLU A 404 3.48 23.97 -12.72
N GLY A 405 2.74 25.06 -12.42
CA GLY A 405 2.20 25.97 -13.43
C GLY A 405 0.88 25.54 -14.08
N SER A 406 0.35 24.35 -13.78
CA SER A 406 -1.00 23.94 -14.15
C SER A 406 -2.03 24.35 -13.10
N LEU A 407 -3.29 24.45 -13.50
CA LEU A 407 -4.40 24.65 -12.57
C LEU A 407 -4.93 23.29 -12.08
N PRO A 408 -5.50 23.23 -10.86
CA PRO A 408 -6.16 22.04 -10.38
C PRO A 408 -7.16 21.48 -11.40
N TYR A 409 -7.14 20.15 -11.54
CA TYR A 409 -8.00 19.36 -12.43
C TYR A 409 -7.72 19.52 -13.94
N GLN A 410 -6.59 20.15 -14.31
CA GLN A 410 -6.05 20.17 -15.69
C GLN A 410 -4.86 19.22 -15.85
N GLN A 411 -4.67 18.28 -14.91
CA GLN A 411 -3.60 17.29 -14.93
C GLN A 411 -3.69 16.37 -16.15
N VAL A 412 -2.53 15.99 -16.66
CA VAL A 412 -2.40 15.00 -17.74
C VAL A 412 -1.84 13.71 -17.14
N PRO A 413 -2.61 12.60 -17.14
CA PRO A 413 -2.11 11.34 -16.64
C PRO A 413 -1.07 10.73 -17.57
N ASN A 414 -0.01 10.17 -17.02
CA ASN A 414 0.91 9.29 -17.73
C ASN A 414 0.31 7.86 -17.84
N GLU A 415 0.84 7.02 -18.71
CA GLU A 415 0.37 5.63 -18.88
C GLU A 415 0.39 4.84 -17.55
N VAL A 416 1.35 5.13 -16.69
CA VAL A 416 1.48 4.51 -15.36
C VAL A 416 0.30 4.84 -14.43
N ALA A 417 -0.28 6.04 -14.51
CA ALA A 417 -1.49 6.39 -13.75
C ALA A 417 -2.73 5.64 -14.25
N ILE A 418 -2.86 5.50 -15.57
CA ILE A 418 -3.96 4.75 -16.20
C ILE A 418 -3.87 3.27 -15.82
N ALA A 419 -2.65 2.70 -15.84
CA ALA A 419 -2.40 1.33 -15.42
C ALA A 419 -2.70 1.12 -13.92
N GLY A 420 -2.30 2.05 -13.06
CA GLY A 420 -2.61 2.03 -11.63
C GLY A 420 -4.12 2.07 -11.35
N ARG A 421 -4.86 2.91 -12.07
CA ARG A 421 -6.32 2.96 -11.99
C ARG A 421 -6.96 1.64 -12.46
N THR A 422 -6.51 1.08 -13.59
CA THR A 422 -7.00 -0.22 -14.07
C THR A 422 -6.74 -1.31 -13.04
N TYR A 423 -5.55 -1.33 -12.42
CA TYR A 423 -5.25 -2.26 -11.34
C TYR A 423 -6.23 -2.10 -10.16
N ARG A 424 -6.51 -0.87 -9.71
CA ARG A 424 -7.46 -0.61 -8.63
C ARG A 424 -8.88 -1.08 -8.99
N ASP A 425 -9.38 -0.71 -10.17
CA ASP A 425 -10.74 -1.03 -10.60
C ASP A 425 -10.98 -2.55 -10.70
N LEU A 426 -9.92 -3.33 -10.97
CA LEU A 426 -10.02 -4.76 -11.19
C LEU A 426 -9.57 -5.61 -10.00
N LEU A 427 -8.72 -5.08 -9.10
CA LEU A 427 -8.08 -5.87 -8.04
C LEU A 427 -8.16 -5.25 -6.65
N TYR A 428 -8.79 -4.09 -6.48
CA TYR A 428 -8.89 -3.49 -5.15
C TYR A 428 -9.58 -4.44 -4.17
N ARG A 429 -8.94 -4.67 -3.01
CA ARG A 429 -9.33 -5.64 -1.99
C ARG A 429 -9.26 -7.12 -2.37
N HIS A 430 -8.92 -7.47 -3.60
CA HIS A 430 -8.62 -8.86 -3.92
C HIS A 430 -7.39 -9.32 -3.14
N ARG A 431 -7.31 -10.62 -2.87
CA ARG A 431 -6.19 -11.23 -2.16
C ARG A 431 -5.46 -12.20 -3.08
N TYR A 432 -4.14 -12.14 -3.06
CA TYR A 432 -3.31 -13.12 -3.73
C TYR A 432 -3.62 -14.53 -3.23
N ASP A 433 -3.78 -15.47 -4.14
CA ASP A 433 -4.01 -16.88 -3.86
C ASP A 433 -2.87 -17.73 -4.44
N ALA A 434 -1.95 -18.14 -3.54
CA ALA A 434 -0.79 -18.95 -3.92
C ALA A 434 -1.18 -20.33 -4.47
N ALA A 435 -2.21 -20.97 -3.88
CA ALA A 435 -2.66 -22.29 -4.31
C ALA A 435 -3.27 -22.22 -5.71
N GLN A 436 -4.14 -21.23 -5.97
CA GLN A 436 -4.74 -21.03 -7.28
C GLN A 436 -3.69 -20.59 -8.31
N THR A 437 -2.70 -19.77 -7.93
CA THR A 437 -1.57 -19.38 -8.78
C THR A 437 -0.77 -20.61 -9.20
N ALA A 438 -0.49 -21.55 -8.28
CA ALA A 438 0.22 -22.78 -8.61
C ALA A 438 -0.57 -23.66 -9.60
N ARG A 439 -1.91 -23.70 -9.49
CA ARG A 439 -2.78 -24.44 -10.43
C ARG A 439 -2.79 -23.87 -11.85
N LEU A 440 -2.39 -22.59 -12.05
CA LEU A 440 -2.23 -22.03 -13.40
C LEU A 440 -1.14 -22.75 -14.21
N ALA A 441 -0.22 -23.46 -13.55
CA ALA A 441 0.87 -24.21 -14.20
C ALA A 441 1.64 -23.37 -15.24
N LEU A 442 1.94 -22.11 -14.91
CA LEU A 442 2.51 -21.12 -15.82
C LEU A 442 3.84 -21.61 -16.43
N PRO A 443 3.97 -21.66 -17.77
CA PRO A 443 5.22 -22.04 -18.41
C PRO A 443 6.31 -20.97 -18.19
N ASN A 444 7.58 -21.33 -18.37
CA ASN A 444 8.73 -20.43 -18.12
C ASN A 444 8.69 -19.08 -18.85
N ARG A 445 7.92 -18.97 -19.93
CA ARG A 445 7.75 -17.74 -20.72
C ARG A 445 6.61 -16.86 -20.23
N VAL A 446 5.77 -17.36 -19.33
CA VAL A 446 4.61 -16.63 -18.77
C VAL A 446 4.85 -16.35 -17.30
N ARG A 447 4.40 -15.21 -16.85
CA ARG A 447 4.36 -14.78 -15.46
C ARG A 447 2.95 -14.32 -15.12
N GLY A 448 2.63 -14.36 -13.85
CA GLY A 448 1.36 -13.87 -13.35
C GLY A 448 0.98 -14.45 -12.01
N ALA A 449 -0.24 -14.12 -11.59
CA ALA A 449 -0.81 -14.59 -10.33
C ALA A 449 -2.34 -14.61 -10.38
N ALA A 450 -2.92 -15.35 -9.45
CA ALA A 450 -4.35 -15.42 -9.18
C ALA A 450 -4.70 -14.53 -7.99
N PHE A 451 -5.76 -13.77 -8.13
CA PHE A 451 -6.30 -12.90 -7.09
C PHE A 451 -7.77 -13.23 -6.87
N ARG A 452 -8.13 -13.48 -5.62
CA ARG A 452 -9.50 -13.82 -5.24
C ARG A 452 -10.19 -12.62 -4.62
N ASP A 453 -11.38 -12.31 -5.10
CA ASP A 453 -12.28 -11.39 -4.43
C ASP A 453 -12.85 -12.06 -3.16
N PRO A 454 -12.58 -11.55 -1.96
CA PRO A 454 -13.09 -12.17 -0.74
C PRO A 454 -14.62 -12.06 -0.58
N ALA A 455 -15.28 -11.12 -1.29
CA ALA A 455 -16.71 -10.91 -1.20
C ALA A 455 -17.49 -11.89 -2.09
N THR A 456 -17.03 -12.12 -3.33
CA THR A 456 -17.71 -12.97 -4.31
C THR A 456 -17.10 -14.36 -4.43
N GLY A 457 -15.82 -14.50 -4.10
CA GLY A 457 -15.03 -15.69 -4.32
C GLY A 457 -14.51 -15.83 -5.75
N ASP A 458 -14.81 -14.88 -6.63
CA ASP A 458 -14.38 -14.88 -8.01
C ASP A 458 -12.88 -14.60 -8.14
N TYR A 459 -12.28 -15.07 -9.24
CA TYR A 459 -10.87 -14.86 -9.52
C TYR A 459 -10.66 -13.86 -10.65
N THR A 460 -9.67 -13.00 -10.46
CA THR A 460 -9.02 -12.24 -11.54
C THR A 460 -7.57 -12.68 -11.61
N TYR A 461 -7.12 -13.07 -12.78
CA TYR A 461 -5.72 -13.43 -13.03
C TYR A 461 -5.01 -12.24 -13.69
N VAL A 462 -3.75 -12.01 -13.32
CA VAL A 462 -2.88 -11.06 -14.03
C VAL A 462 -1.80 -11.86 -14.71
N LEU A 463 -1.71 -11.77 -16.05
CA LEU A 463 -0.82 -12.60 -16.86
C LEU A 463 -0.02 -11.75 -17.84
N TRP A 464 1.24 -12.11 -18.10
CA TRP A 464 2.08 -11.49 -19.13
C TRP A 464 3.15 -12.44 -19.69
N ALA A 465 3.63 -12.15 -20.90
CA ALA A 465 4.81 -12.81 -21.44
C ALA A 465 6.07 -12.19 -20.81
N ARG A 466 6.97 -13.02 -20.31
CA ARG A 466 8.20 -12.59 -19.65
C ARG A 466 9.13 -11.84 -20.59
N THR A 467 9.45 -10.58 -20.31
CA THR A 467 10.47 -9.80 -21.03
C THR A 467 11.87 -10.28 -20.66
N LYS A 468 12.78 -10.29 -21.64
CA LYS A 468 14.17 -10.78 -21.48
C LYS A 468 15.20 -9.97 -22.26
N ARG A 469 14.76 -9.14 -23.20
CA ARG A 469 15.66 -8.40 -24.09
C ARG A 469 15.95 -7.06 -23.49
N ASP A 470 17.25 -6.72 -23.43
CA ASP A 470 17.68 -5.41 -22.97
C ASP A 470 17.01 -4.26 -23.74
N ARG A 471 16.56 -3.22 -23.04
CA ARG A 471 15.85 -2.04 -23.56
C ARG A 471 14.59 -2.38 -24.37
N SER A 472 13.88 -3.44 -24.02
CA SER A 472 12.69 -3.85 -24.75
C SER A 472 11.65 -4.51 -23.84
N GLU A 473 10.43 -4.04 -23.94
CA GLU A 473 9.27 -4.68 -23.33
C GLU A 473 8.63 -5.71 -24.27
N ASN A 474 9.19 -5.87 -25.48
CA ASN A 474 8.64 -6.78 -26.48
C ASN A 474 8.86 -8.24 -26.10
N ALA A 475 7.78 -8.92 -25.78
CA ALA A 475 7.74 -10.35 -25.50
C ALA A 475 6.44 -10.94 -26.01
N ALA A 476 6.47 -12.23 -26.36
CA ALA A 476 5.28 -12.97 -26.78
C ALA A 476 5.29 -14.37 -26.18
N ALA A 477 4.12 -14.82 -25.74
CA ALA A 477 3.90 -16.19 -25.29
C ALA A 477 2.44 -16.58 -25.52
N GLN A 478 2.21 -17.84 -25.84
CA GLN A 478 0.88 -18.43 -25.77
C GLN A 478 0.68 -19.12 -24.43
N TYR A 479 -0.54 -19.02 -23.91
CA TYR A 479 -0.94 -19.66 -22.68
C TYR A 479 -2.32 -20.29 -22.82
N SER A 480 -2.46 -21.50 -22.27
CA SER A 480 -3.73 -22.20 -22.16
C SER A 480 -4.00 -22.49 -20.69
N PHE A 481 -5.19 -22.17 -20.23
CA PHE A 481 -5.60 -22.55 -18.87
C PHE A 481 -5.65 -24.08 -18.75
N PRO A 482 -5.14 -24.65 -17.63
CA PRO A 482 -5.29 -26.08 -17.35
C PRO A 482 -6.75 -26.50 -17.35
N ALA A 483 -7.03 -27.65 -17.96
CA ALA A 483 -8.40 -28.16 -18.16
C ALA A 483 -9.13 -28.42 -16.83
N ASP A 484 -8.39 -28.77 -15.76
CA ASP A 484 -8.92 -29.01 -14.43
C ASP A 484 -9.44 -27.74 -13.72
N LEU A 485 -9.15 -26.56 -14.27
CA LEU A 485 -9.73 -25.29 -13.80
C LEU A 485 -11.16 -25.06 -14.33
N GLY A 486 -11.62 -25.84 -15.32
CA GLY A 486 -12.97 -25.73 -15.85
C GLY A 486 -13.27 -24.41 -16.56
N VAL A 487 -12.24 -23.69 -17.02
CA VAL A 487 -12.37 -22.40 -17.71
C VAL A 487 -12.42 -22.63 -19.21
N ALA A 488 -13.52 -22.27 -19.88
CA ALA A 488 -13.64 -22.38 -21.33
C ALA A 488 -13.40 -21.05 -22.04
N GLN A 489 -13.90 -19.98 -21.48
CA GLN A 489 -13.75 -18.62 -22.01
C GLN A 489 -13.23 -17.67 -20.93
N VAL A 490 -12.55 -16.65 -21.35
CA VAL A 490 -12.04 -15.59 -20.48
C VAL A 490 -12.33 -14.23 -21.10
N GLU A 491 -12.59 -13.28 -20.23
CA GLU A 491 -12.55 -11.85 -20.54
C GLU A 491 -11.12 -11.36 -20.32
N VAL A 492 -10.51 -10.80 -21.34
CA VAL A 492 -9.17 -10.20 -21.30
C VAL A 492 -9.31 -8.69 -21.30
N LEU A 493 -8.74 -8.04 -20.30
CA LEU A 493 -8.82 -6.61 -20.04
C LEU A 493 -7.39 -6.05 -20.11
N PRO A 494 -7.09 -5.11 -21.02
CA PRO A 494 -5.75 -4.54 -21.15
C PRO A 494 -5.41 -3.60 -20.00
N TRP A 495 -4.14 -3.21 -19.90
CA TRP A 495 -3.62 -2.31 -18.87
C TRP A 495 -4.32 -0.93 -18.81
N ASP A 496 -4.89 -0.47 -19.90
CA ASP A 496 -5.60 0.80 -20.06
C ASP A 496 -7.14 0.67 -20.04
N HIS A 497 -7.64 -0.49 -19.63
CA HIS A 497 -9.09 -0.78 -19.59
C HIS A 497 -9.90 0.31 -18.88
N SER A 498 -9.40 0.85 -17.77
CA SER A 498 -10.08 1.91 -17.01
C SER A 498 -10.30 3.20 -17.82
N GLN A 499 -9.51 3.43 -18.86
CA GLN A 499 -9.63 4.59 -19.74
C GLN A 499 -10.41 4.26 -21.02
N THR A 500 -10.11 3.10 -21.62
CA THR A 500 -10.62 2.74 -22.95
C THR A 500 -11.92 1.94 -22.90
N GLY A 501 -12.20 1.28 -21.77
CA GLY A 501 -13.28 0.29 -21.65
C GLY A 501 -13.07 -0.96 -22.51
N GLN A 502 -11.90 -1.10 -23.14
CA GLN A 502 -11.62 -2.23 -24.01
C GLN A 502 -11.63 -3.55 -23.25
N ARG A 503 -12.25 -4.56 -23.85
CA ARG A 503 -12.29 -5.93 -23.37
C ARG A 503 -12.37 -6.88 -24.55
N GLU A 504 -11.81 -8.04 -24.39
CA GLU A 504 -11.83 -9.06 -25.44
C GLU A 504 -12.20 -10.41 -24.84
N TRP A 505 -13.08 -11.13 -25.54
CA TRP A 505 -13.43 -12.49 -25.18
C TRP A 505 -12.57 -13.47 -25.95
N ARG A 506 -11.90 -14.38 -25.24
CA ARG A 506 -11.01 -15.39 -25.81
C ARG A 506 -11.35 -16.78 -25.30
N ALA A 507 -11.02 -17.79 -26.10
CA ALA A 507 -10.99 -19.15 -25.58
C ALA A 507 -9.87 -19.28 -24.54
N ALA A 508 -10.15 -19.93 -23.42
CA ALA A 508 -9.16 -20.12 -22.36
C ALA A 508 -7.97 -21.00 -22.79
N SER A 509 -8.12 -21.73 -23.88
CA SER A 509 -7.07 -22.57 -24.47
C SER A 509 -6.09 -21.82 -25.38
N ASP A 510 -6.36 -20.55 -25.71
CA ASP A 510 -5.59 -19.81 -26.72
C ASP A 510 -5.48 -18.32 -26.38
N LEU A 511 -4.59 -18.03 -25.43
CA LEU A 511 -4.31 -16.67 -25.00
C LEU A 511 -2.94 -16.22 -25.52
N ASP A 512 -2.95 -15.24 -26.41
CA ASP A 512 -1.75 -14.52 -26.81
C ASP A 512 -1.41 -13.47 -25.75
N LEU A 513 -0.24 -13.60 -25.14
CA LEU A 513 0.27 -12.67 -24.12
C LEU A 513 1.45 -11.88 -24.67
N SER A 514 1.47 -10.60 -24.36
CA SER A 514 2.60 -9.69 -24.62
C SER A 514 3.42 -9.42 -23.36
N GLY A 515 4.45 -8.58 -23.47
CA GLY A 515 5.23 -8.09 -22.31
C GLY A 515 4.43 -7.21 -21.36
N SER A 516 3.32 -6.61 -21.81
CA SER A 516 2.40 -5.83 -20.98
C SER A 516 1.40 -6.74 -20.27
N PRO A 517 1.23 -6.59 -18.94
CA PRO A 517 0.26 -7.37 -18.18
C PRO A 517 -1.19 -7.13 -18.64
N VAL A 518 -1.95 -8.22 -18.68
CA VAL A 518 -3.41 -8.21 -18.90
C VAL A 518 -4.12 -8.81 -17.70
N PHE A 519 -5.35 -8.33 -17.45
CA PHE A 519 -6.22 -8.89 -16.44
C PHE A 519 -7.19 -9.86 -17.11
N VAL A 520 -7.33 -11.04 -16.53
CA VAL A 520 -8.09 -12.13 -17.12
C VAL A 520 -9.14 -12.60 -16.13
N ARG A 521 -10.39 -12.51 -16.49
CA ARG A 521 -11.52 -13.00 -15.69
C ARG A 521 -12.08 -14.26 -16.36
N PRO A 522 -12.11 -15.38 -15.65
CA PRO A 522 -12.68 -16.60 -16.21
C PRO A 522 -14.20 -16.50 -16.26
N THR A 523 -14.79 -16.94 -17.35
CA THR A 523 -16.16 -17.38 -17.36
C THR A 523 -16.14 -18.87 -17.05
N LEU A 524 -16.57 -19.23 -15.86
CA LEU A 524 -16.75 -20.65 -15.55
C LEU A 524 -17.80 -21.20 -16.51
N VAL A 525 -17.45 -22.19 -17.30
CA VAL A 525 -18.48 -23.04 -17.88
C VAL A 525 -19.04 -23.79 -16.68
N SER A 526 -20.28 -23.49 -16.33
CA SER A 526 -21.06 -24.50 -15.63
C SER A 526 -20.86 -25.77 -16.45
N SER A 527 -20.20 -26.78 -15.89
CA SER A 527 -20.07 -28.06 -16.57
C SER A 527 -21.49 -28.44 -16.97
N VAL A 528 -21.78 -28.37 -18.27
CA VAL A 528 -22.98 -28.96 -18.80
C VAL A 528 -22.74 -30.46 -18.63
N ALA A 529 -22.98 -30.95 -17.42
CA ALA A 529 -23.40 -32.30 -17.27
C ALA A 529 -24.64 -32.39 -18.16
N THR A 530 -24.61 -33.30 -19.14
CA THR A 530 -25.75 -33.68 -19.95
C THR A 530 -26.77 -34.38 -19.04
N ALA A 531 -27.42 -33.62 -18.21
CA ALA A 531 -28.73 -33.79 -17.60
C ALA A 531 -29.33 -32.39 -17.63
N GLU A 532 -30.53 -32.22 -18.06
CA GLU A 532 -31.28 -30.97 -17.97
C GLU A 532 -31.27 -30.47 -16.52
N GLU A 533 -30.21 -29.76 -16.09
CA GLU A 533 -30.24 -28.98 -14.86
C GLU A 533 -31.07 -27.74 -15.16
N VAL A 534 -32.32 -27.79 -14.75
CA VAL A 534 -33.20 -26.62 -14.74
C VAL A 534 -32.68 -25.68 -13.68
N ALA A 535 -32.00 -24.59 -14.09
CA ALA A 535 -31.50 -23.56 -13.18
C ALA A 535 -32.62 -22.97 -12.32
N SER A 536 -32.31 -22.45 -11.15
CA SER A 536 -33.26 -21.70 -10.34
C SER A 536 -33.80 -20.53 -11.17
N SER A 537 -35.11 -20.35 -11.21
CA SER A 537 -35.77 -19.29 -11.99
C SER A 537 -36.37 -18.24 -11.06
N ALA A 538 -36.24 -16.98 -11.44
CA ALA A 538 -36.79 -15.86 -10.70
C ALA A 538 -37.54 -14.87 -11.62
N GLY A 539 -38.52 -14.17 -11.10
CA GLY A 539 -39.21 -13.12 -11.84
C GLY A 539 -40.07 -12.24 -10.92
N LEU A 540 -40.60 -11.19 -11.50
CA LEU A 540 -41.49 -10.25 -10.83
C LEU A 540 -42.94 -10.39 -11.34
N ALA A 541 -43.88 -10.33 -10.43
CA ALA A 541 -45.31 -10.43 -10.78
C ALA A 541 -45.83 -9.17 -11.50
N THR A 542 -45.29 -7.99 -11.15
CA THR A 542 -45.67 -6.70 -11.72
C THR A 542 -44.46 -5.83 -11.96
N ASN A 543 -44.25 -5.40 -13.21
CA ASN A 543 -43.16 -4.48 -13.58
C ASN A 543 -43.50 -3.77 -14.90
N PRO A 544 -43.77 -2.44 -14.97
CA PRO A 544 -43.77 -1.52 -13.82
C PRO A 544 -45.03 -1.68 -12.93
N GLY A 545 -44.91 -1.21 -11.67
CA GLY A 545 -46.02 -1.23 -10.72
C GLY A 545 -45.69 -0.51 -9.41
N PRO A 546 -46.73 -0.07 -8.65
CA PRO A 546 -46.51 0.56 -7.34
C PRO A 546 -45.96 -0.42 -6.31
N THR A 547 -46.31 -1.71 -6.45
CA THR A 547 -45.82 -2.84 -5.67
C THR A 547 -45.49 -4.00 -6.61
N THR A 548 -44.73 -4.96 -6.17
CA THR A 548 -44.47 -6.19 -6.92
C THR A 548 -44.29 -7.38 -5.98
N GLU A 549 -44.26 -8.57 -6.52
CA GLU A 549 -43.94 -9.80 -5.81
C GLU A 549 -42.77 -10.48 -6.54
N LEU A 550 -41.68 -10.76 -5.83
CA LEU A 550 -40.62 -11.60 -6.30
C LEU A 550 -41.02 -13.07 -6.12
N TRP A 551 -40.94 -13.85 -7.18
CA TRP A 551 -40.95 -15.30 -7.08
C TRP A 551 -39.58 -15.89 -7.44
N LEU A 552 -39.17 -16.92 -6.70
CA LEU A 552 -37.93 -17.66 -6.90
C LEU A 552 -38.24 -19.16 -6.78
N THR A 553 -37.90 -19.93 -7.79
CA THR A 553 -38.05 -21.39 -7.78
C THR A 553 -36.71 -22.03 -7.58
N LEU A 554 -36.53 -22.72 -6.46
CA LEU A 554 -35.34 -23.44 -6.08
C LEU A 554 -35.40 -24.90 -6.54
N GLN A 555 -34.37 -25.38 -7.20
CA GLN A 555 -34.28 -26.79 -7.63
C GLN A 555 -33.81 -27.71 -6.50
N MET A 556 -33.14 -27.15 -5.50
CA MET A 556 -32.71 -27.83 -4.27
C MET A 556 -32.78 -26.89 -3.07
N ALA A 557 -32.73 -27.45 -1.87
CA ALA A 557 -32.71 -26.66 -0.64
C ALA A 557 -31.44 -25.80 -0.60
N SER A 558 -31.60 -24.47 -0.46
CA SER A 558 -30.50 -23.51 -0.58
C SER A 558 -30.66 -22.35 0.40
N ASP A 559 -29.51 -21.78 0.78
CA ASP A 559 -29.52 -20.49 1.50
C ASP A 559 -29.76 -19.37 0.48
N VAL A 560 -30.80 -18.57 0.71
CA VAL A 560 -31.23 -17.51 -0.19
C VAL A 560 -30.97 -16.15 0.45
N THR A 561 -30.41 -15.24 -0.34
CA THR A 561 -30.31 -13.81 -0.02
C THR A 561 -31.04 -13.02 -1.10
N VAL A 562 -31.88 -12.06 -0.71
CA VAL A 562 -32.50 -11.10 -1.61
C VAL A 562 -32.28 -9.70 -1.07
N ALA A 563 -31.66 -8.84 -1.87
CA ALA A 563 -31.35 -7.45 -1.54
C ALA A 563 -31.85 -6.51 -2.64
N ILE A 564 -32.36 -5.37 -2.27
CA ILE A 564 -32.91 -4.38 -3.19
C ILE A 564 -32.05 -3.12 -3.15
N TYR A 565 -31.67 -2.64 -4.33
CA TYR A 565 -30.83 -1.47 -4.52
C TYR A 565 -31.54 -0.42 -5.36
N ASP A 566 -31.28 0.86 -5.10
CA ASP A 566 -31.72 1.97 -5.95
C ASP A 566 -30.88 2.08 -7.25
N ALA A 567 -31.28 3.00 -8.14
CA ALA A 567 -30.58 3.25 -9.41
C ALA A 567 -29.13 3.75 -9.24
N ARG A 568 -28.72 4.17 -8.03
CA ARG A 568 -27.35 4.59 -7.69
C ARG A 568 -26.53 3.45 -7.08
N GLY A 569 -27.13 2.25 -6.97
CA GLY A 569 -26.49 1.09 -6.36
C GLY A 569 -26.45 1.12 -4.82
N GLN A 570 -27.23 1.99 -4.18
CA GLN A 570 -27.34 2.01 -2.72
C GLN A 570 -28.33 0.93 -2.27
N LEU A 571 -27.94 0.17 -1.24
CA LEU A 571 -28.80 -0.82 -0.63
C LEU A 571 -30.00 -0.13 0.03
N VAL A 572 -31.21 -0.51 -0.39
CA VAL A 572 -32.47 0.00 0.13
C VAL A 572 -33.00 -0.92 1.21
N GLU A 573 -33.03 -2.25 0.94
CA GLU A 573 -33.58 -3.23 1.87
C GLU A 573 -32.98 -4.62 1.63
N PHE A 574 -32.81 -5.40 2.72
CA PHE A 574 -32.68 -6.86 2.64
C PHE A 574 -34.06 -7.51 2.81
N LEU A 575 -34.64 -8.00 1.72
CA LEU A 575 -35.91 -8.71 1.76
C LEU A 575 -35.73 -10.11 2.38
N VAL A 576 -34.58 -10.75 2.12
CA VAL A 576 -34.20 -12.04 2.72
C VAL A 576 -32.70 -11.99 3.05
N ALA A 577 -32.34 -12.21 4.29
CA ALA A 577 -30.96 -12.22 4.76
C ALA A 577 -30.49 -13.67 5.02
N ALA A 578 -29.79 -14.27 4.06
CA ALA A 578 -29.12 -15.58 4.14
C ALA A 578 -29.94 -16.66 4.89
N SER A 579 -31.18 -16.86 4.49
CA SER A 579 -32.09 -17.81 5.12
C SER A 579 -32.24 -19.08 4.30
N ARG A 580 -32.34 -20.26 4.99
CA ARG A 580 -32.49 -21.56 4.36
C ARG A 580 -33.92 -21.76 3.85
N PHE A 581 -34.05 -22.15 2.59
CA PHE A 581 -35.33 -22.49 1.94
C PHE A 581 -35.24 -23.87 1.29
N GLU A 582 -36.35 -24.62 1.36
CA GLU A 582 -36.47 -25.93 0.74
C GLU A 582 -36.69 -25.81 -0.78
N ARG A 583 -36.47 -26.90 -1.52
CA ARG A 583 -36.79 -27.01 -2.93
C ARG A 583 -38.26 -26.59 -3.18
N GLY A 584 -38.52 -25.76 -4.19
CA GLY A 584 -39.86 -25.31 -4.56
C GLY A 584 -39.91 -23.81 -4.87
N SER A 585 -41.12 -23.30 -5.11
CA SER A 585 -41.35 -21.88 -5.38
C SER A 585 -41.62 -21.12 -4.11
N HIS A 586 -40.91 -20.02 -3.94
CA HIS A 586 -40.99 -19.09 -2.82
C HIS A 586 -41.40 -17.72 -3.35
N ARG A 587 -42.12 -16.94 -2.55
CA ARG A 587 -42.62 -15.62 -2.94
C ARG A 587 -42.49 -14.61 -1.82
N TRP A 588 -42.12 -13.39 -2.19
CA TRP A 588 -41.95 -12.27 -1.26
C TRP A 588 -42.55 -11.01 -1.86
N ALA A 589 -43.48 -10.39 -1.13
CA ALA A 589 -44.05 -9.11 -1.51
C ALA A 589 -43.04 -7.98 -1.31
N ILE A 590 -42.94 -7.10 -2.30
CA ILE A 590 -42.12 -5.89 -2.27
C ILE A 590 -43.11 -4.71 -2.36
N THR A 591 -43.39 -4.08 -1.24
CA THR A 591 -44.34 -2.96 -1.16
C THR A 591 -43.64 -1.62 -1.35
N GLY A 592 -42.45 -1.44 -0.80
CA GLY A 592 -41.66 -0.21 -0.95
C GLY A 592 -42.44 1.05 -0.54
N THR A 593 -43.32 0.98 0.46
CA THR A 593 -44.31 2.03 0.79
C THR A 593 -43.66 3.40 0.98
N ASP A 594 -42.45 3.44 1.52
CA ASP A 594 -41.72 4.68 1.80
C ASP A 594 -40.66 5.03 0.74
N TRP A 595 -40.62 4.28 -0.37
CA TRP A 595 -39.61 4.51 -1.40
C TRP A 595 -40.14 5.42 -2.50
N PRO A 596 -39.33 6.34 -3.04
CA PRO A 596 -39.74 7.17 -4.17
C PRO A 596 -40.02 6.34 -5.42
N ALA A 597 -40.80 6.86 -6.33
CA ALA A 597 -40.96 6.27 -7.67
C ALA A 597 -39.59 6.34 -8.40
N GLY A 598 -39.21 5.25 -9.08
CA GLY A 598 -37.92 5.14 -9.73
C GLY A 598 -37.54 3.69 -10.08
N GLU A 599 -36.34 3.51 -10.57
CA GLU A 599 -35.80 2.20 -10.89
C GLU A 599 -35.12 1.58 -9.67
N TYR A 600 -35.40 0.30 -9.44
CA TYR A 600 -34.83 -0.53 -8.40
C TYR A 600 -34.29 -1.82 -9.00
N TYR A 601 -33.26 -2.39 -8.38
CA TYR A 601 -32.62 -3.62 -8.80
C TYR A 601 -32.70 -4.64 -7.67
N ILE A 602 -33.41 -5.75 -7.91
CA ILE A 602 -33.63 -6.83 -6.95
C ILE A 602 -32.58 -7.90 -7.23
N HIS A 603 -31.56 -7.96 -6.40
CA HIS A 603 -30.50 -8.97 -6.45
C HIS A 603 -30.93 -10.18 -5.63
N TRP A 604 -30.97 -11.34 -6.25
CA TRP A 604 -31.16 -12.59 -5.54
C TRP A 604 -29.95 -13.51 -5.72
N ARG A 605 -29.67 -14.30 -4.71
CA ARG A 605 -28.56 -15.23 -4.68
C ARG A 605 -28.95 -16.48 -3.91
N THR A 606 -28.56 -17.65 -4.43
CA THR A 606 -28.56 -18.95 -3.75
C THR A 606 -27.11 -19.42 -3.59
N VAL A 607 -26.90 -20.65 -3.15
CA VAL A 607 -25.57 -21.27 -3.13
C VAL A 607 -25.02 -21.46 -4.55
N GLU A 608 -25.91 -21.74 -5.52
CA GLU A 608 -25.51 -22.13 -6.89
C GLU A 608 -25.84 -21.06 -7.93
N ASP A 609 -26.92 -20.29 -7.72
CA ASP A 609 -27.44 -19.34 -8.69
C ASP A 609 -27.52 -17.91 -8.14
N ARG A 610 -27.47 -16.96 -9.04
CA ARG A 610 -27.71 -15.53 -8.73
C ARG A 610 -28.36 -14.83 -9.92
N GLY A 611 -29.05 -13.74 -9.64
CA GLY A 611 -29.62 -12.89 -10.70
C GLY A 611 -29.98 -11.52 -10.21
N VAL A 612 -30.28 -10.64 -11.17
CA VAL A 612 -30.75 -9.28 -10.95
C VAL A 612 -32.01 -9.08 -11.77
N LEU A 613 -33.06 -8.59 -11.13
CA LEU A 613 -34.34 -8.24 -11.76
C LEU A 613 -34.55 -6.73 -11.62
N PRO A 614 -34.63 -5.98 -12.72
CA PRO A 614 -35.01 -4.57 -12.65
C PRO A 614 -36.50 -4.43 -12.35
N TRP A 615 -36.85 -3.49 -11.49
CA TRP A 615 -38.21 -3.12 -11.18
C TRP A 615 -38.40 -1.61 -11.26
N VAL A 616 -39.38 -1.17 -12.04
CA VAL A 616 -39.78 0.24 -12.13
C VAL A 616 -40.99 0.48 -11.21
N LYS A 617 -40.70 1.12 -10.06
CA LYS A 617 -41.76 1.55 -9.14
C LYS A 617 -42.43 2.81 -9.67
N VAL A 618 -43.74 2.75 -9.86
CA VAL A 618 -44.56 3.90 -10.23
C VAL A 618 -45.33 4.41 -9.00
N PRO A 619 -45.79 5.69 -8.99
CA PRO A 619 -46.69 6.19 -7.95
C PRO A 619 -47.97 5.36 -7.85
N GLU A 620 -48.57 5.31 -6.66
CA GLU A 620 -49.89 4.71 -6.44
C GLU A 620 -50.99 5.47 -7.15
#